data_5007ec625d14170502f0017db6ceabb5
#
_entry.id   5007ec625d14170502f0017db6ceabb5
#
_cell.length_a   1.000
_cell.length_b   1.000
_cell.length_c   1.000
_cell.angle_alpha   90.00
_cell.angle_beta   90.00
_cell.angle_gamma   90.00
#
_symmetry.space_group_name_H-M   'P 1'
#
loop_
_entity.id
_entity.type
_entity.pdbx_description
1 polymer ?
#
loop_
_entity_poly.entity_id
_entity_poly.type
_entity_poly.pdbx_seq_one_letter_code
_entity_poly.pdbx_strand_id
1 'polypeptide(L)'
;MNRLLYNTPPVFPIYMTGKVLKHIKKAGGIQGVADRAQSRANLVYQTIDQSNGFYKNPIEVKYRSLMNIIFRLPSETLEKKFLSEALKESFIGLEGHRSVGGCRASCYNAVPQEWVIALTDFMKNFQK
;
A
#
# COMPACT_ATOMS: atom_id res chain seq x y z
N MET A 1 -8.94 -33.03 34.59
CA MET A 1 -8.21 -32.18 33.64
C MET A 1 -8.37 -30.74 34.08
N ASN A 2 -7.32 -30.10 34.60
CA ASN A 2 -7.37 -28.69 34.99
C ASN A 2 -7.55 -27.82 33.73
N ARG A 3 -8.71 -27.15 33.60
CA ARG A 3 -9.04 -26.23 32.47
C ARG A 3 -8.51 -24.82 32.70
N LEU A 4 -7.51 -24.63 33.55
CA LEU A 4 -6.91 -23.35 33.79
C LEU A 4 -5.94 -23.00 32.66
N LEU A 5 -6.05 -21.78 32.13
CA LEU A 5 -5.09 -21.26 31.17
C LEU A 5 -3.74 -21.09 31.87
N TYR A 6 -2.67 -21.56 31.22
CA TYR A 6 -1.33 -21.46 31.76
C TYR A 6 -0.89 -20.00 31.95
N ASN A 7 -1.23 -19.14 30.99
CA ASN A 7 -0.95 -17.70 31.03
C ASN A 7 -2.23 -16.88 30.89
N THR A 8 -2.21 -15.65 31.40
CA THR A 8 -3.28 -14.68 31.15
C THR A 8 -3.43 -14.42 29.65
N PRO A 9 -4.62 -14.58 29.07
CA PRO A 9 -4.81 -14.34 27.63
C PRO A 9 -4.61 -12.86 27.30
N PRO A 10 -4.12 -12.53 26.09
CA PRO A 10 -3.95 -11.16 25.63
C PRO A 10 -5.31 -10.54 25.24
N VAL A 11 -6.10 -10.15 26.25
CA VAL A 11 -7.51 -9.76 26.11
C VAL A 11 -7.70 -8.62 25.13
N PHE A 12 -6.85 -7.58 25.20
CA PHE A 12 -6.97 -6.41 24.33
C PHE A 12 -6.73 -6.76 22.83
N PRO A 13 -5.67 -7.47 22.45
CA PRO A 13 -5.50 -7.92 21.07
C PRO A 13 -6.66 -8.81 20.58
N ILE A 14 -7.18 -9.71 21.42
CA ILE A 14 -8.34 -10.55 21.07
C ILE A 14 -9.58 -9.68 20.78
N TYR A 15 -9.85 -8.70 21.65
CA TYR A 15 -10.95 -7.77 21.47
C TYR A 15 -10.82 -6.95 20.17
N MET A 16 -9.64 -6.38 19.92
CA MET A 16 -9.38 -5.59 18.71
C MET A 16 -9.50 -6.45 17.44
N THR A 17 -8.93 -7.65 17.45
CA THR A 17 -9.09 -8.61 16.34
C THR A 17 -10.57 -8.89 16.07
N GLY A 18 -11.36 -9.13 17.11
CA GLY A 18 -12.80 -9.33 16.98
C GLY A 18 -13.52 -8.15 16.35
N LYS A 19 -13.12 -6.90 16.67
CA LYS A 19 -13.66 -5.68 16.04
C LYS A 19 -13.32 -5.59 14.56
N VAL A 20 -12.05 -5.84 14.21
CA VAL A 20 -11.58 -5.84 12.81
C VAL A 20 -12.31 -6.90 11.99
N LEU A 21 -12.45 -8.13 12.49
CA LEU A 21 -13.17 -9.20 11.80
C LEU A 21 -14.66 -8.85 11.58
N LYS A 22 -15.32 -8.24 12.56
CA LYS A 22 -16.69 -7.74 12.39
C LYS A 22 -16.79 -6.65 11.32
N HIS A 23 -15.81 -5.74 11.27
CA HIS A 23 -15.72 -4.71 10.23
C HIS A 23 -15.56 -5.35 8.84
N ILE A 24 -14.61 -6.27 8.69
CA ILE A 24 -14.38 -7.01 7.44
C ILE A 24 -15.67 -7.72 6.99
N LYS A 25 -16.35 -8.42 7.91
CA LYS A 25 -17.62 -9.10 7.59
C LYS A 25 -18.68 -8.14 7.05
N LYS A 26 -18.84 -6.96 7.68
CA LYS A 26 -19.77 -5.92 7.22
C LYS A 26 -19.37 -5.32 5.86
N ALA A 27 -18.09 -5.27 5.58
CA ALA A 27 -17.52 -4.71 4.35
C ALA A 27 -17.50 -5.70 3.16
N GLY A 28 -18.33 -6.74 3.17
CA GLY A 28 -18.42 -7.75 2.10
C GLY A 28 -17.52 -8.97 2.29
N GLY A 29 -17.01 -9.18 3.50
CA GLY A 29 -16.17 -10.34 3.83
C GLY A 29 -14.81 -10.30 3.15
N ILE A 30 -14.18 -11.46 3.02
CA ILE A 30 -12.85 -11.62 2.41
C ILE A 30 -12.88 -11.16 0.94
N GLN A 31 -13.91 -11.53 0.19
CA GLN A 31 -14.02 -11.16 -1.22
C GLN A 31 -14.10 -9.64 -1.41
N GLY A 32 -14.95 -8.95 -0.66
CA GLY A 32 -15.07 -7.50 -0.76
C GLY A 32 -13.77 -6.76 -0.37
N VAL A 33 -12.98 -7.30 0.57
CA VAL A 33 -11.65 -6.75 0.92
C VAL A 33 -10.66 -7.01 -0.22
N ALA A 34 -10.66 -8.22 -0.80
CA ALA A 34 -9.79 -8.59 -1.91
C ALA A 34 -10.05 -7.73 -3.15
N ASP A 35 -11.32 -7.52 -3.51
CA ASP A 35 -11.72 -6.71 -4.67
C ASP A 35 -11.23 -5.25 -4.51
N ARG A 36 -11.39 -4.67 -3.32
CA ARG A 36 -10.89 -3.31 -3.04
C ARG A 36 -9.37 -3.24 -3.05
N ALA A 37 -8.68 -4.26 -2.56
CA ALA A 37 -7.22 -4.32 -2.61
C ALA A 37 -6.74 -4.39 -4.06
N GLN A 38 -7.36 -5.25 -4.88
CA GLN A 38 -7.06 -5.36 -6.31
C GLN A 38 -7.32 -4.04 -7.05
N SER A 39 -8.43 -3.36 -6.76
CA SER A 39 -8.76 -2.07 -7.36
C SER A 39 -7.70 -1.01 -7.07
N ARG A 40 -7.27 -0.87 -5.80
CA ARG A 40 -6.20 0.05 -5.41
C ARG A 40 -4.88 -0.28 -6.09
N ALA A 41 -4.49 -1.56 -6.07
CA ALA A 41 -3.24 -2.00 -6.69
C ALA A 41 -3.24 -1.74 -8.20
N ASN A 42 -4.35 -2.00 -8.88
CA ASN A 42 -4.49 -1.76 -10.31
C ASN A 42 -4.27 -0.29 -10.68
N LEU A 43 -4.80 0.67 -9.89
CA LEU A 43 -4.59 2.10 -10.12
C LEU A 43 -3.09 2.46 -10.15
N VAL A 44 -2.34 1.99 -9.16
CA VAL A 44 -0.91 2.28 -9.07
C VAL A 44 -0.12 1.56 -10.17
N TYR A 45 -0.38 0.27 -10.40
CA TYR A 45 0.33 -0.49 -11.43
C TYR A 45 0.04 0.05 -12.84
N GLN A 46 -1.21 0.42 -13.15
CA GLN A 46 -1.53 1.06 -14.42
C GLN A 46 -0.76 2.37 -14.61
N THR A 47 -0.65 3.19 -13.57
CA THR A 47 0.13 4.42 -13.63
C THR A 47 1.62 4.13 -13.89
N ILE A 48 2.18 3.12 -13.24
CA ILE A 48 3.57 2.69 -13.47
C ILE A 48 3.75 2.16 -14.90
N ASP A 49 2.91 1.21 -15.30
CA ASP A 49 3.05 0.50 -16.58
C ASP A 49 2.80 1.43 -17.80
N GLN A 50 1.94 2.47 -17.64
CA GLN A 50 1.65 3.48 -18.67
C GLN A 50 2.62 4.66 -18.67
N SER A 51 3.61 4.69 -17.77
CA SER A 51 4.57 5.80 -17.65
C SER A 51 5.68 5.81 -18.70
N ASN A 52 5.61 4.96 -19.72
CA ASN A 52 6.66 4.82 -20.73
C ASN A 52 8.06 4.58 -20.14
N GLY A 53 8.12 3.86 -19.03
CA GLY A 53 9.37 3.51 -18.34
C GLY A 53 9.92 4.59 -17.41
N PHE A 54 9.19 5.71 -17.19
CA PHE A 54 9.55 6.70 -16.19
C PHE A 54 9.46 6.10 -14.77
N TYR A 55 8.36 5.43 -14.44
CA TYR A 55 8.27 4.59 -13.26
C TYR A 55 8.56 3.15 -13.63
N LYS A 56 9.39 2.46 -12.85
CA LYS A 56 9.74 1.06 -13.09
C LYS A 56 9.44 0.22 -11.85
N ASN A 57 8.59 -0.78 -11.98
CA ASN A 57 8.43 -1.80 -10.96
C ASN A 57 9.42 -2.95 -11.24
N PRO A 58 10.33 -3.29 -10.31
CA PRO A 58 11.32 -4.34 -10.52
C PRO A 58 10.77 -5.77 -10.37
N ILE A 59 9.49 -5.91 -9.98
CA ILE A 59 8.86 -7.20 -9.69
C ILE A 59 8.10 -7.71 -10.91
N GLU A 60 8.34 -8.96 -11.29
CA GLU A 60 7.56 -9.63 -12.33
C GLU A 60 6.05 -9.61 -11.99
N VAL A 61 5.23 -9.41 -13.02
CA VAL A 61 3.78 -9.22 -12.87
C VAL A 61 3.12 -10.27 -11.99
N LYS A 62 3.50 -11.55 -12.15
CA LYS A 62 2.94 -12.68 -11.38
C LYS A 62 3.23 -12.64 -9.87
N TYR A 63 4.22 -11.84 -9.45
CA TYR A 63 4.63 -11.71 -8.05
C TYR A 63 4.31 -10.34 -7.46
N ARG A 64 3.61 -9.47 -8.19
CA ARG A 64 3.23 -8.14 -7.72
C ARG A 64 2.32 -8.21 -6.49
N SER A 65 2.68 -7.47 -5.45
CA SER A 65 1.88 -7.35 -4.22
C SER A 65 0.67 -6.45 -4.43
N LEU A 66 -0.48 -6.79 -3.85
CA LEU A 66 -1.65 -5.92 -3.81
C LEU A 66 -1.57 -4.84 -2.72
N MET A 67 -0.58 -4.92 -1.83
CA MET A 67 -0.48 -4.07 -0.64
C MET A 67 0.72 -3.14 -0.66
N ASN A 68 1.93 -3.68 -0.93
CA ASN A 68 3.17 -2.93 -0.96
C ASN A 68 3.67 -2.87 -2.39
N ILE A 69 3.47 -1.73 -3.04
CA ILE A 69 3.83 -1.52 -4.43
C ILE A 69 5.11 -0.71 -4.47
N ILE A 70 6.20 -1.34 -4.89
CA ILE A 70 7.50 -0.69 -5.03
C ILE A 70 7.70 -0.16 -6.44
N PHE A 71 8.40 0.95 -6.57
CA PHE A 71 8.78 1.50 -7.87
C PHE A 71 10.04 2.35 -7.78
N ARG A 72 10.71 2.50 -8.90
CA ARG A 72 11.91 3.30 -9.08
C ARG A 72 11.64 4.40 -10.09
N LEU A 73 12.32 5.52 -9.92
CA LEU A 73 12.42 6.58 -10.92
C LEU A 73 13.75 6.46 -11.67
N PRO A 74 13.96 7.21 -12.77
CA PRO A 74 15.16 7.11 -13.61
C PRO A 74 16.48 7.37 -12.85
N SER A 75 16.44 8.16 -11.77
CA SER A 75 17.62 8.44 -10.95
C SER A 75 17.27 8.63 -9.48
N GLU A 76 18.23 8.40 -8.58
CA GLU A 76 18.07 8.67 -7.15
C GLU A 76 17.78 10.15 -6.84
N THR A 77 18.29 11.06 -7.65
CA THR A 77 17.98 12.49 -7.54
C THR A 77 16.49 12.75 -7.77
N LEU A 78 15.91 12.11 -8.79
CA LEU A 78 14.48 12.20 -9.06
C LEU A 78 13.65 11.49 -7.98
N GLU A 79 14.11 10.38 -7.42
CA GLU A 79 13.44 9.73 -6.29
C GLU A 79 13.37 10.66 -5.07
N LYS A 80 14.49 11.32 -4.73
CA LYS A 80 14.53 12.31 -3.63
C LYS A 80 13.62 13.50 -3.89
N LYS A 81 13.61 14.02 -5.13
CA LYS A 81 12.71 15.10 -5.54
C LYS A 81 11.25 14.67 -5.42
N PHE A 82 10.90 13.49 -5.95
CA PHE A 82 9.54 12.91 -5.85
C PHE A 82 9.07 12.79 -4.40
N LEU A 83 9.90 12.22 -3.53
CA LEU A 83 9.57 12.06 -2.11
C LEU A 83 9.39 13.42 -1.40
N SER A 84 10.24 14.41 -1.72
CA SER A 84 10.12 15.75 -1.16
C SER A 84 8.86 16.49 -1.61
N GLU A 85 8.49 16.37 -2.88
CA GLU A 85 7.27 16.98 -3.42
C GLU A 85 6.01 16.25 -2.92
N ALA A 86 6.05 14.91 -2.88
CA ALA A 86 4.98 14.11 -2.32
C ALA A 86 4.68 14.46 -0.86
N LEU A 87 5.72 14.71 -0.07
CA LEU A 87 5.56 15.13 1.33
C LEU A 87 4.85 16.50 1.45
N LYS A 88 5.12 17.44 0.54
CA LYS A 88 4.41 18.74 0.49
C LYS A 88 2.93 18.59 0.19
N GLU A 89 2.59 17.59 -0.63
CA GLU A 89 1.21 17.20 -0.94
C GLU A 89 0.59 16.26 0.12
N SER A 90 1.23 16.13 1.28
CA SER A 90 0.78 15.29 2.42
C SER A 90 0.83 13.78 2.17
N PHE A 91 1.55 13.29 1.17
CA PHE A 91 1.84 11.87 1.01
C PHE A 91 3.01 11.46 1.89
N ILE A 92 2.72 10.75 2.96
CA ILE A 92 3.69 10.32 3.97
C ILE A 92 4.03 8.84 3.79
N GLY A 93 5.31 8.48 3.98
CA GLY A 93 5.74 7.08 4.02
C GLY A 93 5.92 6.44 2.64
N LEU A 94 6.12 7.22 1.58
CA LEU A 94 6.40 6.71 0.23
C LEU A 94 7.84 6.28 0.02
N GLU A 95 8.73 6.49 0.98
CA GLU A 95 10.12 6.04 0.90
C GLU A 95 10.20 4.51 0.88
N GLY A 96 11.06 3.97 0.02
CA GLY A 96 11.33 2.54 -0.07
C GLY A 96 12.05 2.00 1.15
N HIS A 97 12.20 0.68 1.22
CA HIS A 97 12.92 0.07 2.34
C HIS A 97 14.38 0.51 2.33
N ARG A 98 14.93 0.85 3.51
CA ARG A 98 16.31 1.37 3.67
C ARG A 98 17.42 0.52 3.03
N SER A 99 17.20 -0.79 2.87
CA SER A 99 18.16 -1.70 2.23
C SER A 99 18.03 -1.77 0.71
N VAL A 100 16.92 -1.29 0.13
CA VAL A 100 16.61 -1.40 -1.31
C VAL A 100 16.51 -0.03 -1.97
N GLY A 101 16.07 0.99 -1.22
CA GLY A 101 15.81 2.33 -1.74
C GLY A 101 14.55 2.40 -2.59
N GLY A 102 14.47 3.45 -3.41
CA GLY A 102 13.32 3.71 -4.28
C GLY A 102 12.11 4.24 -3.54
N CYS A 103 10.94 4.01 -4.13
CA CYS A 103 9.66 4.42 -3.59
C CYS A 103 8.76 3.21 -3.32
N ARG A 104 7.84 3.36 -2.37
CA ARG A 104 6.89 2.30 -1.99
C ARG A 104 5.54 2.90 -1.61
N ALA A 105 4.49 2.56 -2.34
CA ALA A 105 3.12 2.84 -1.94
C ALA A 105 2.57 1.68 -1.11
N SER A 106 2.23 1.95 0.16
CA SER A 106 1.66 0.96 1.09
C SER A 106 0.14 1.09 1.09
N CYS A 107 -0.53 0.39 0.17
CA CYS A 107 -1.98 0.44 -0.07
C CYS A 107 -2.74 -0.58 0.79
N TYR A 108 -2.55 -0.54 2.12
CA TYR A 108 -3.22 -1.47 3.04
C TYR A 108 -4.74 -1.32 3.05
N ASN A 109 -5.43 -2.31 3.64
CA ASN A 109 -6.89 -2.40 3.61
C ASN A 109 -7.64 -1.18 4.18
N ALA A 110 -7.02 -0.45 5.11
CA ALA A 110 -7.59 0.76 5.69
C ALA A 110 -7.37 2.02 4.83
N VAL A 111 -6.55 1.95 3.77
CA VAL A 111 -6.30 3.10 2.88
C VAL A 111 -7.52 3.30 1.98
N PRO A 112 -8.17 4.48 2.02
CA PRO A 112 -9.28 4.82 1.13
C PRO A 112 -8.84 4.83 -0.34
N GLN A 113 -9.74 4.46 -1.25
CA GLN A 113 -9.41 4.42 -2.67
C GLN A 113 -9.12 5.82 -3.25
N GLU A 114 -9.81 6.84 -2.76
CA GLU A 114 -9.59 8.23 -3.15
C GLU A 114 -8.17 8.73 -2.85
N TRP A 115 -7.51 8.23 -1.81
CA TRP A 115 -6.12 8.57 -1.52
C TRP A 115 -5.16 7.94 -2.54
N VAL A 116 -5.49 6.75 -3.01
CA VAL A 116 -4.70 6.09 -4.07
C VAL A 116 -4.91 6.80 -5.42
N ILE A 117 -6.12 7.26 -5.71
CA ILE A 117 -6.39 8.09 -6.90
C ILE A 117 -5.56 9.38 -6.83
N ALA A 118 -5.61 10.10 -5.71
CA ALA A 118 -4.81 11.32 -5.52
C ALA A 118 -3.31 11.06 -5.71
N LEU A 119 -2.78 9.95 -5.18
CA LEU A 119 -1.38 9.55 -5.38
C LEU A 119 -1.09 9.31 -6.87
N THR A 120 -1.94 8.58 -7.57
CA THR A 120 -1.72 8.30 -9.00
C THR A 120 -1.80 9.55 -9.87
N ASP A 121 -2.65 10.50 -9.53
CA ASP A 121 -2.72 11.79 -10.21
C ASP A 121 -1.49 12.65 -9.92
N PHE A 122 -0.99 12.65 -8.69
CA PHE A 122 0.29 13.26 -8.35
C PHE A 122 1.44 12.62 -9.17
N MET A 123 1.50 11.29 -9.25
CA MET A 123 2.52 10.57 -10.05
C MET A 123 2.48 11.00 -11.52
N LYS A 124 1.29 11.05 -12.14
CA LYS A 124 1.12 11.49 -13.54
C LYS A 124 1.56 12.95 -13.74
N ASN A 125 1.29 13.83 -12.78
CA ASN A 125 1.68 15.23 -12.87
C ASN A 125 3.19 15.43 -12.67
N PHE A 126 3.81 14.66 -11.76
CA PHE A 126 5.24 14.70 -11.53
C PHE A 126 6.07 14.25 -12.74
N GLN A 127 5.53 13.37 -13.58
CA GLN A 127 6.19 12.86 -14.79
C GLN A 127 6.23 13.90 -15.92
N LYS A 128 5.32 14.88 -15.97
CA LYS A 128 5.24 15.96 -17.01
C LYS A 128 6.38 16.94 -16.86
#